data_4f6607884df0652ca7d8cf4999fd9be6
#
_entry.id   4f6607884df0652ca7d8cf4999fd9be6
#
_cell.length_a   1.000
_cell.length_b   1.000
_cell.length_c   1.000
_cell.angle_alpha   90.00
_cell.angle_beta   90.00
_cell.angle_gamma   90.00
#
_symmetry.space_group_name_H-M   'P 1'
#
loop_
_entity.id
_entity.type
_entity.pdbx_description
1 polymer ?
#
loop_
_entity_poly.entity_id
_entity_poly.type
_entity_poly.pdbx_seq_one_letter_code
_entity_poly.pdbx_strand_id
1 'polypeptide(L)'
;MQLSILIGTNRPSLLACSRIAQACSWAGPNVEVIVRDNSGDARKRALLSQFQRDNCKIIIAEPCDALTNASEILKLAKGDFVFLLADDDFGFDHAVASLPGMIEQIGSDQSVAGITGLYAVEFANRSAVVEYKNIDSDNVELRVAGFLSYGGPNVMIYAPVRRELFQRVFSFTNTLPFLCSFHDQIICLLYLLNGRFARLNRLLYLYDMGPWEIDETAQKRDLEFYKAAGFDPAINKLHWLLCAFEGAALVRNIDIFPVIPLTSRQKIADLWFSSMFLRFKGHSRYTFDSPFTGEAEKLCAKLQAATGQLSFHDILSEISEFVALLSKTRAQAYFDFWDAILSKRKPIRQDVASPKLMAAGGA
;
A
#
# COMPACT_ATOMS: atom_id res chain seq x y z
N MET A 1 11.33 -10.03 21.22
CA MET A 1 11.14 -8.73 20.54
C MET A 1 9.71 -8.64 20.10
N GLN A 2 8.98 -7.63 20.52
CA GLN A 2 7.53 -7.53 20.26
C GLN A 2 7.22 -6.70 19.02
N LEU A 3 7.96 -5.61 18.78
CA LEU A 3 7.69 -4.66 17.69
C LEU A 3 8.96 -4.36 16.90
N SER A 4 8.87 -4.43 15.57
CA SER A 4 9.87 -3.90 14.65
C SER A 4 9.31 -2.68 13.95
N ILE A 5 9.96 -1.53 14.11
CA ILE A 5 9.66 -0.31 13.37
C ILE A 5 10.59 -0.26 12.17
N LEU A 6 10.02 -0.20 10.98
CA LEU A 6 10.76 -0.27 9.72
C LEU A 6 10.66 1.06 8.98
N ILE A 7 11.80 1.63 8.61
CA ILE A 7 11.89 2.90 7.88
C ILE A 7 12.77 2.71 6.66
N GLY A 8 12.14 2.69 5.48
CA GLY A 8 12.84 2.79 4.20
C GLY A 8 12.96 4.26 3.81
N THR A 9 14.16 4.73 3.45
CA THR A 9 14.36 6.14 3.13
C THR A 9 15.33 6.33 1.97
N ASN A 10 14.92 7.14 1.00
CA ASN A 10 15.73 7.51 -0.17
C ASN A 10 15.88 9.03 -0.37
N ARG A 11 15.31 9.84 0.53
CA ARG A 11 15.30 11.31 0.39
C ARG A 11 16.54 11.92 1.05
N PRO A 12 17.28 12.81 0.37
CA PRO A 12 18.39 13.55 0.95
C PRO A 12 17.88 14.72 1.82
N SER A 13 16.87 14.50 2.68
CA SER A 13 16.19 15.55 3.43
C SER A 13 16.60 15.58 4.88
N LEU A 14 16.93 16.76 5.42
CA LEU A 14 17.17 16.96 6.85
C LEU A 14 15.91 16.73 7.68
N LEU A 15 14.72 16.99 7.13
CA LEU A 15 13.45 16.69 7.81
C LEU A 15 13.31 15.18 8.02
N ALA A 16 13.59 14.37 7.00
CA ALA A 16 13.63 12.91 7.13
C ALA A 16 14.59 12.47 8.25
N CYS A 17 15.78 13.07 8.34
CA CYS A 17 16.71 12.77 9.42
C CYS A 17 16.14 13.03 10.82
N SER A 18 15.38 14.12 11.01
CA SER A 18 14.77 14.44 12.31
C SER A 18 13.67 13.43 12.68
N ARG A 19 12.84 13.01 11.72
CA ARG A 19 11.81 11.99 11.91
C ARG A 19 12.43 10.63 12.23
N ILE A 20 13.47 10.25 11.49
CA ILE A 20 14.22 9.02 11.74
C ILE A 20 14.89 9.06 13.14
N ALA A 21 15.48 10.19 13.53
CA ALA A 21 16.07 10.36 14.84
C ALA A 21 15.06 10.14 15.97
N GLN A 22 13.86 10.69 15.84
CA GLN A 22 12.76 10.44 16.76
C GLN A 22 12.44 8.94 16.82
N ALA A 23 12.22 8.29 15.67
CA ALA A 23 11.92 6.86 15.64
C ALA A 23 13.04 6.03 16.28
N CYS A 24 14.30 6.37 16.03
CA CYS A 24 15.43 5.71 16.67
C CYS A 24 15.41 5.84 18.21
N SER A 25 14.83 6.92 18.76
CA SER A 25 14.70 7.08 20.22
C SER A 25 13.79 6.03 20.87
N TRP A 26 12.87 5.42 20.12
CA TRP A 26 11.95 4.39 20.61
C TRP A 26 12.61 3.01 20.77
N ALA A 27 13.80 2.80 20.22
CA ALA A 27 14.50 1.52 20.32
C ALA A 27 14.79 1.16 21.79
N GLY A 28 14.39 -0.05 22.20
CA GLY A 28 14.49 -0.55 23.55
C GLY A 28 14.34 -2.08 23.63
N PRO A 29 14.17 -2.66 24.82
CA PRO A 29 14.14 -4.12 25.00
C PRO A 29 13.07 -4.83 24.16
N ASN A 30 11.91 -4.19 23.95
CA ASN A 30 10.77 -4.75 23.25
C ASN A 30 10.53 -4.15 21.87
N VAL A 31 11.30 -3.13 21.49
CA VAL A 31 11.17 -2.39 20.24
C VAL A 31 12.51 -2.34 19.53
N GLU A 32 12.58 -2.88 18.33
CA GLU A 32 13.69 -2.61 17.43
C GLU A 32 13.29 -1.58 16.37
N VAL A 33 14.24 -0.74 15.98
CA VAL A 33 14.11 0.19 14.88
C VAL A 33 15.12 -0.19 13.80
N ILE A 34 14.67 -0.35 12.59
CA ILE A 34 15.52 -0.70 11.45
C ILE A 34 15.30 0.37 10.37
N VAL A 35 16.36 1.11 10.09
CA VAL A 35 16.40 2.14 9.06
C VAL A 35 17.24 1.63 7.90
N ARG A 36 16.71 1.64 6.70
CA ARG A 36 17.46 1.31 5.49
C ARG A 36 17.48 2.51 4.56
N ASP A 37 18.65 3.16 4.53
CA ASP A 37 18.88 4.34 3.69
C ASP A 37 19.52 3.95 2.37
N ASN A 38 18.81 4.22 1.29
CA ASN A 38 19.27 4.03 -0.09
C ASN A 38 19.32 5.36 -0.88
N SER A 39 19.45 6.48 -0.17
CA SER A 39 19.51 7.82 -0.79
C SER A 39 20.82 8.11 -1.53
N GLY A 40 21.89 7.43 -1.15
CA GLY A 40 23.26 7.76 -1.65
C GLY A 40 23.84 9.04 -1.04
N ASP A 41 23.13 9.73 -0.14
CA ASP A 41 23.58 10.99 0.47
C ASP A 41 24.58 10.77 1.60
N ALA A 42 25.83 11.21 1.41
CA ALA A 42 26.90 11.04 2.39
C ALA A 42 26.66 11.82 3.71
N ARG A 43 25.99 12.98 3.64
CA ARG A 43 25.69 13.78 4.85
C ARG A 43 24.62 13.08 5.70
N LYS A 44 23.55 12.60 5.03
CA LYS A 44 22.50 11.81 5.68
C LYS A 44 23.06 10.55 6.31
N ARG A 45 23.92 9.82 5.58
CA ARG A 45 24.62 8.64 6.10
C ARG A 45 25.38 8.94 7.39
N ALA A 46 26.17 10.03 7.41
CA ALA A 46 26.94 10.42 8.58
C ALA A 46 26.04 10.75 9.79
N LEU A 47 24.91 11.42 9.56
CA LEU A 47 23.92 11.72 10.61
C LEU A 47 23.26 10.45 11.13
N LEU A 48 22.78 9.58 10.26
CA LEU A 48 22.07 8.36 10.64
C LEU A 48 22.96 7.38 11.38
N SER A 49 24.25 7.28 11.02
CA SER A 49 25.21 6.38 11.69
C SER A 49 25.36 6.63 13.18
N GLN A 50 25.05 7.85 13.66
CA GLN A 50 25.07 8.20 15.08
C GLN A 50 24.00 7.49 15.92
N PHE A 51 22.92 6.99 15.27
CA PHE A 51 21.84 6.29 15.94
C PHE A 51 22.03 4.78 16.03
N GLN A 52 23.11 4.25 15.43
CA GLN A 52 23.43 2.82 15.48
C GLN A 52 23.63 2.35 16.93
N ARG A 53 22.84 1.34 17.36
CA ARG A 53 22.96 0.70 18.67
C ARG A 53 22.23 -0.65 18.65
N ASP A 54 22.25 -1.41 19.75
CA ASP A 54 21.77 -2.80 19.80
C ASP A 54 20.39 -3.04 19.18
N ASN A 55 19.39 -2.21 19.53
CA ASN A 55 18.03 -2.33 19.03
C ASN A 55 17.67 -1.25 17.98
N CYS A 56 18.65 -0.54 17.46
CA CYS A 56 18.50 0.45 16.39
C CYS A 56 19.55 0.21 15.31
N LYS A 57 19.13 -0.36 14.19
CA LYS A 57 20.00 -0.71 13.07
C LYS A 57 19.89 0.32 11.97
N ILE A 58 21.02 0.86 11.55
CA ILE A 58 21.14 1.74 10.39
C ILE A 58 21.86 0.97 9.28
N ILE A 59 21.18 0.79 8.15
CA ILE A 59 21.68 0.04 7.01
C ILE A 59 21.80 1.00 5.83
N ILE A 60 23.00 1.15 5.34
CA ILE A 60 23.26 1.92 4.12
C ILE A 60 23.23 0.97 2.94
N ALA A 61 22.43 1.27 1.95
CA ALA A 61 22.20 0.43 0.80
C ALA A 61 22.38 1.21 -0.52
N GLU A 62 22.63 0.48 -1.57
CA GLU A 62 22.62 1.03 -2.92
C GLU A 62 21.21 1.51 -3.30
N PRO A 63 21.10 2.53 -4.17
CA PRO A 63 19.82 3.02 -4.65
C PRO A 63 18.96 1.91 -5.24
N CYS A 64 17.72 1.83 -4.78
CA CYS A 64 16.73 0.89 -5.29
C CYS A 64 15.32 1.52 -5.16
N ASP A 65 14.31 0.89 -5.75
CA ASP A 65 12.94 1.34 -5.63
C ASP A 65 12.39 1.12 -4.21
N ALA A 66 11.31 1.81 -3.88
CA ALA A 66 10.70 1.79 -2.55
C ALA A 66 10.24 0.39 -2.12
N LEU A 67 9.73 -0.42 -3.07
CA LEU A 67 9.26 -1.77 -2.78
C LEU A 67 10.41 -2.73 -2.48
N THR A 68 11.47 -2.67 -3.27
CA THR A 68 12.72 -3.40 -3.01
C THR A 68 13.27 -3.01 -1.64
N ASN A 69 13.28 -1.70 -1.34
CA ASN A 69 13.72 -1.19 -0.04
C ASN A 69 12.87 -1.76 1.11
N ALA A 70 11.55 -1.71 0.99
CA ALA A 70 10.62 -2.26 1.98
C ALA A 70 10.76 -3.79 2.13
N SER A 71 10.93 -4.51 1.04
CA SER A 71 11.09 -5.97 1.07
C SER A 71 12.39 -6.38 1.75
N GLU A 72 13.49 -5.67 1.50
CA GLU A 72 14.78 -5.97 2.12
C GLU A 72 14.81 -5.64 3.61
N ILE A 73 14.22 -4.52 4.03
CA ILE A 73 14.16 -4.16 5.45
C ILE A 73 13.29 -5.14 6.23
N LEU A 74 12.20 -5.63 5.63
CA LEU A 74 11.29 -6.60 6.25
C LEU A 74 11.97 -7.93 6.59
N LYS A 75 12.94 -8.39 5.80
CA LYS A 75 13.70 -9.61 6.08
C LYS A 75 14.50 -9.56 7.38
N LEU A 76 14.76 -8.35 7.88
CA LEU A 76 15.56 -8.10 9.07
C LEU A 76 14.72 -7.97 10.34
N ALA A 77 13.41 -7.82 10.19
CA ALA A 77 12.46 -7.67 11.28
C ALA A 77 12.37 -8.94 12.14
N LYS A 78 12.47 -8.77 13.46
CA LYS A 78 12.38 -9.86 14.45
C LYS A 78 11.14 -9.76 15.34
N GLY A 79 10.50 -8.59 15.40
CA GLY A 79 9.30 -8.36 16.19
C GLY A 79 8.12 -9.22 15.72
N ASP A 80 7.22 -9.54 16.63
CA ASP A 80 5.97 -10.25 16.32
C ASP A 80 5.03 -9.39 15.47
N PHE A 81 5.14 -8.06 15.66
CA PHE A 81 4.46 -7.05 14.86
C PHE A 81 5.47 -6.15 14.14
N VAL A 82 5.07 -5.66 12.99
CA VAL A 82 5.83 -4.72 12.15
C VAL A 82 5.03 -3.43 12.02
N PHE A 83 5.69 -2.30 12.25
CA PHE A 83 5.17 -0.97 12.03
C PHE A 83 5.99 -0.29 10.94
N LEU A 84 5.41 -0.13 9.75
CA LEU A 84 6.03 0.61 8.67
C LEU A 84 5.84 2.11 8.94
N LEU A 85 6.93 2.86 8.98
CA LEU A 85 6.93 4.31 9.20
C LEU A 85 7.56 4.98 7.99
N ALA A 86 6.85 5.94 7.39
CA ALA A 86 7.43 6.76 6.33
C ALA A 86 8.43 7.78 6.91
N ASP A 87 9.44 8.13 6.14
CA ASP A 87 10.52 9.02 6.58
C ASP A 87 10.12 10.51 6.60
N ASP A 88 8.96 10.85 6.08
CA ASP A 88 8.37 12.20 6.06
C ASP A 88 7.18 12.36 7.02
N ASP A 89 6.69 11.27 7.58
CA ASP A 89 5.57 11.26 8.50
C ASP A 89 6.02 11.19 9.98
N PHE A 90 5.06 11.15 10.89
CA PHE A 90 5.34 11.23 12.32
C PHE A 90 4.57 10.20 13.13
N GLY A 91 5.27 9.42 13.94
CA GLY A 91 4.65 8.58 14.97
C GLY A 91 4.60 9.28 16.31
N PHE A 92 3.54 9.08 17.08
CA PHE A 92 3.39 9.71 18.41
C PHE A 92 4.04 8.86 19.52
N ASP A 93 5.01 9.43 20.24
CA ASP A 93 5.82 8.75 21.27
C ASP A 93 4.97 7.97 22.29
N HIS A 94 3.92 8.59 22.81
CA HIS A 94 3.04 7.97 23.80
C HIS A 94 2.23 6.79 23.26
N ALA A 95 1.93 6.80 21.98
CA ALA A 95 1.25 5.68 21.32
C ALA A 95 2.22 4.54 21.06
N VAL A 96 3.39 4.85 20.49
CA VAL A 96 4.44 3.86 20.22
C VAL A 96 4.88 3.17 21.51
N ALA A 97 5.07 3.92 22.61
CA ALA A 97 5.40 3.37 23.92
C ALA A 97 4.33 2.41 24.48
N SER A 98 3.08 2.53 24.04
CA SER A 98 1.98 1.66 24.47
C SER A 98 1.88 0.36 23.66
N LEU A 99 2.47 0.30 22.43
CA LEU A 99 2.34 -0.84 21.54
C LEU A 99 2.88 -2.15 22.12
N PRO A 100 4.05 -2.21 22.78
CA PRO A 100 4.54 -3.45 23.37
C PRO A 100 3.56 -4.08 24.36
N GLY A 101 3.02 -3.30 25.29
CA GLY A 101 2.04 -3.79 26.27
C GLY A 101 0.74 -4.28 25.59
N MET A 102 0.30 -3.63 24.52
CA MET A 102 -0.85 -4.06 23.75
C MET A 102 -0.57 -5.35 22.98
N ILE A 103 0.62 -5.49 22.41
CA ILE A 103 1.05 -6.71 21.71
C ILE A 103 1.09 -7.89 22.69
N GLU A 104 1.58 -7.65 23.91
CA GLU A 104 1.58 -8.66 24.97
C GLU A 104 0.15 -9.11 25.33
N GLN A 105 -0.78 -8.17 25.46
CA GLN A 105 -2.20 -8.47 25.72
C GLN A 105 -2.86 -9.27 24.58
N ILE A 106 -2.53 -8.96 23.31
CA ILE A 106 -3.00 -9.72 22.15
C ILE A 106 -2.43 -11.14 22.19
N GLY A 107 -1.18 -11.30 22.59
CA GLY A 107 -0.52 -12.59 22.71
C GLY A 107 -0.61 -13.45 21.46
N SER A 108 -1.09 -14.69 21.62
CA SER A 108 -1.24 -15.67 20.52
C SER A 108 -2.57 -15.58 19.78
N ASP A 109 -3.44 -14.61 20.07
CA ASP A 109 -4.73 -14.48 19.39
C ASP A 109 -4.54 -14.18 17.89
N GLN A 110 -4.59 -15.23 17.08
CA GLN A 110 -4.42 -15.16 15.63
C GLN A 110 -5.58 -14.47 14.90
N SER A 111 -6.71 -14.20 15.58
CA SER A 111 -7.80 -13.44 15.00
C SER A 111 -7.48 -11.93 14.87
N VAL A 112 -6.46 -11.46 15.60
CA VAL A 112 -5.97 -10.08 15.55
C VAL A 112 -4.85 -9.98 14.52
N ALA A 113 -5.14 -9.33 13.39
CA ALA A 113 -4.21 -9.07 12.29
C ALA A 113 -3.24 -7.92 12.59
N GLY A 114 -3.71 -6.90 13.32
CA GLY A 114 -2.92 -5.70 13.59
C GLY A 114 -3.50 -4.83 14.70
N ILE A 115 -2.89 -3.67 14.87
CA ILE A 115 -3.30 -2.65 15.84
C ILE A 115 -3.61 -1.38 15.07
N THR A 116 -4.76 -0.77 15.32
CA THR A 116 -5.12 0.53 14.76
C THR A 116 -5.24 1.57 15.86
N GLY A 117 -4.91 2.81 15.55
CA GLY A 117 -5.11 3.96 16.44
C GLY A 117 -5.98 5.02 15.78
N LEU A 118 -5.99 6.20 16.38
CA LEU A 118 -6.41 7.42 15.71
C LEU A 118 -5.25 7.90 14.83
N TYR A 119 -5.58 8.42 13.65
CA TYR A 119 -4.60 8.98 12.73
C TYR A 119 -4.89 10.48 12.57
N ALA A 120 -3.87 11.30 12.75
CA ALA A 120 -3.94 12.70 12.35
C ALA A 120 -3.57 12.78 10.86
N VAL A 121 -4.33 13.54 10.10
CA VAL A 121 -4.04 13.85 8.71
C VAL A 121 -3.92 15.36 8.61
N GLU A 122 -2.75 15.82 8.22
CA GLU A 122 -2.46 17.24 8.05
C GLU A 122 -2.60 17.61 6.57
N PHE A 123 -3.44 18.57 6.31
CA PHE A 123 -3.64 19.20 5.01
C PHE A 123 -3.05 20.61 5.05
N ALA A 124 -2.84 21.22 3.90
CA ALA A 124 -2.25 22.56 3.82
C ALA A 124 -2.97 23.62 4.69
N ASN A 125 -4.30 23.51 4.84
CA ASN A 125 -5.11 24.51 5.54
C ASN A 125 -5.97 23.93 6.67
N ARG A 126 -5.84 22.65 7.00
CA ARG A 126 -6.65 22.00 8.04
C ARG A 126 -6.02 20.70 8.50
N SER A 127 -6.38 20.26 9.69
CA SER A 127 -6.07 18.91 10.17
C SER A 127 -7.37 18.13 10.41
N ALA A 128 -7.31 16.84 10.26
CA ALA A 128 -8.42 15.93 10.55
C ALA A 128 -7.92 14.74 11.37
N VAL A 129 -8.80 14.21 12.22
CA VAL A 129 -8.55 12.94 12.90
C VAL A 129 -9.36 11.86 12.21
N VAL A 130 -8.70 10.78 11.84
CA VAL A 130 -9.28 9.62 11.18
C VAL A 130 -9.39 8.49 12.17
N GLU A 131 -10.57 7.91 12.23
CA GLU A 131 -10.85 6.67 12.94
C GLU A 131 -11.61 5.72 12.02
N TYR A 132 -11.05 4.55 11.77
CA TYR A 132 -11.74 3.51 11.01
C TYR A 132 -12.79 2.81 11.90
N LYS A 133 -14.03 2.78 11.44
CA LYS A 133 -15.15 2.13 12.18
C LYS A 133 -15.17 0.62 11.95
N ASN A 134 -15.64 -0.14 12.93
CA ASN A 134 -15.86 -1.59 12.85
C ASN A 134 -14.64 -2.44 12.45
N ILE A 135 -13.45 -1.88 12.49
CA ILE A 135 -12.24 -2.56 12.06
C ILE A 135 -11.82 -3.66 13.06
N ASP A 136 -12.32 -3.58 14.27
CA ASP A 136 -12.17 -4.53 15.38
C ASP A 136 -13.26 -5.61 15.40
N SER A 137 -14.20 -5.60 14.46
CA SER A 137 -15.28 -6.58 14.36
C SER A 137 -14.74 -7.96 13.93
N ASP A 138 -15.30 -9.03 14.51
CA ASP A 138 -15.08 -10.40 14.03
C ASP A 138 -15.71 -10.64 12.65
N ASN A 139 -16.72 -9.84 12.30
CA ASN A 139 -17.35 -9.90 10.98
C ASN A 139 -16.49 -9.17 9.92
N VAL A 140 -15.94 -9.94 8.98
CA VAL A 140 -15.08 -9.43 7.91
C VAL A 140 -15.80 -8.42 6.98
N GLU A 141 -17.10 -8.61 6.72
CA GLU A 141 -17.89 -7.68 5.88
C GLU A 141 -17.96 -6.30 6.55
N LEU A 142 -18.17 -6.27 7.87
CA LEU A 142 -18.20 -5.01 8.64
C LEU A 142 -16.82 -4.32 8.68
N ARG A 143 -15.72 -5.09 8.78
CA ARG A 143 -14.37 -4.51 8.74
C ARG A 143 -14.09 -3.82 7.41
N VAL A 144 -14.39 -4.51 6.30
CA VAL A 144 -14.18 -3.95 4.96
C VAL A 144 -15.10 -2.75 4.70
N ALA A 145 -16.37 -2.84 5.12
CA ALA A 145 -17.30 -1.70 5.02
C ALA A 145 -16.82 -0.50 5.84
N GLY A 146 -16.31 -0.74 7.06
CA GLY A 146 -15.73 0.30 7.92
C GLY A 146 -14.54 1.00 7.29
N PHE A 147 -13.64 0.25 6.66
CA PHE A 147 -12.51 0.79 5.91
C PHE A 147 -12.97 1.63 4.71
N LEU A 148 -13.87 1.11 3.89
CA LEU A 148 -14.37 1.78 2.69
C LEU A 148 -15.23 3.02 3.00
N SER A 149 -15.85 3.08 4.17
CA SER A 149 -16.65 4.25 4.58
C SER A 149 -15.81 5.50 4.81
N TYR A 150 -14.50 5.34 5.01
CA TYR A 150 -13.56 6.44 5.06
C TYR A 150 -13.09 6.78 3.63
N GLY A 151 -13.60 7.89 3.11
CA GLY A 151 -13.29 8.33 1.74
C GLY A 151 -11.96 9.07 1.56
N GLY A 152 -11.16 9.22 2.60
CA GLY A 152 -9.90 9.97 2.61
C GLY A 152 -8.65 9.14 2.26
N PRO A 153 -7.46 9.67 2.57
CA PRO A 153 -6.20 8.99 2.30
C PRO A 153 -6.07 7.68 3.10
N ASN A 154 -5.39 6.70 2.52
CA ASN A 154 -5.19 5.41 3.17
C ASN A 154 -4.05 5.46 4.19
N VAL A 155 -4.38 5.84 5.41
CA VAL A 155 -3.42 5.86 6.53
C VAL A 155 -3.30 4.51 7.24
N MET A 156 -4.19 3.54 6.94
CA MET A 156 -4.15 2.22 7.56
C MET A 156 -2.95 1.38 7.12
N ILE A 157 -2.33 1.70 5.99
CA ILE A 157 -1.09 1.05 5.54
C ILE A 157 0.02 1.17 6.60
N TYR A 158 -0.02 2.19 7.44
CA TYR A 158 0.91 2.44 8.54
C TYR A 158 0.44 1.87 9.89
N ALA A 159 -0.52 0.96 9.92
CA ALA A 159 -0.89 0.25 11.14
C ALA A 159 0.17 -0.80 11.50
N PRO A 160 0.52 -0.99 12.78
CA PRO A 160 1.27 -2.17 13.21
C PRO A 160 0.52 -3.46 12.86
N VAL A 161 1.15 -4.36 12.12
CA VAL A 161 0.56 -5.61 11.62
C VAL A 161 1.42 -6.80 12.03
N ARG A 162 0.83 -7.96 12.28
CA ARG A 162 1.60 -9.18 12.53
C ARG A 162 2.63 -9.41 11.44
N ARG A 163 3.88 -9.65 11.84
CA ARG A 163 5.00 -9.80 10.91
C ARG A 163 4.75 -10.88 9.85
N GLU A 164 4.24 -12.03 10.24
CA GLU A 164 3.96 -13.13 9.30
C GLU A 164 2.89 -12.75 8.27
N LEU A 165 1.84 -12.04 8.70
CA LEU A 165 0.83 -11.51 7.78
C LEU A 165 1.42 -10.47 6.85
N PHE A 166 2.20 -9.53 7.38
CA PHE A 166 2.89 -8.51 6.59
C PHE A 166 3.77 -9.16 5.52
N GLN A 167 4.62 -10.14 5.90
CA GLN A 167 5.48 -10.87 4.99
C GLN A 167 4.69 -11.60 3.90
N ARG A 168 3.61 -12.29 4.27
CA ARG A 168 2.75 -13.01 3.33
C ARG A 168 2.08 -12.08 2.32
N VAL A 169 1.52 -10.96 2.77
CA VAL A 169 0.85 -9.98 1.90
C VAL A 169 1.85 -9.30 0.98
N PHE A 170 2.99 -8.85 1.50
CA PHE A 170 4.04 -8.24 0.67
C PHE A 170 4.64 -9.22 -0.34
N SER A 171 4.91 -10.47 0.07
CA SER A 171 5.38 -11.48 -0.86
C SER A 171 4.38 -11.74 -1.99
N PHE A 172 3.09 -11.72 -1.68
CA PHE A 172 2.05 -11.84 -2.68
C PHE A 172 1.98 -10.61 -3.59
N THR A 173 1.97 -9.40 -3.05
CA THR A 173 1.90 -8.18 -3.86
C THR A 173 3.09 -8.04 -4.81
N ASN A 174 4.26 -8.57 -4.44
CA ASN A 174 5.43 -8.63 -5.32
C ASN A 174 5.25 -9.59 -6.52
N THR A 175 4.20 -10.40 -6.55
CA THR A 175 3.87 -11.26 -7.71
C THR A 175 2.92 -10.59 -8.70
N LEU A 176 2.36 -9.43 -8.35
CA LEU A 176 1.46 -8.70 -9.24
C LEU A 176 2.19 -8.27 -10.53
N PRO A 177 1.49 -8.17 -11.67
CA PRO A 177 2.11 -7.84 -12.95
C PRO A 177 2.83 -6.50 -12.98
N PHE A 178 2.36 -5.57 -12.16
CA PHE A 178 3.01 -4.28 -11.88
C PHE A 178 2.52 -3.75 -10.54
N LEU A 179 3.20 -2.72 -10.03
CA LEU A 179 2.82 -2.04 -8.80
C LEU A 179 2.59 -0.55 -9.08
N CYS A 180 1.59 -0.01 -8.41
CA CYS A 180 1.25 1.42 -8.46
C CYS A 180 0.65 1.87 -7.13
N SER A 181 0.33 3.15 -7.00
CA SER A 181 -0.07 3.76 -5.74
C SER A 181 -1.35 3.19 -5.14
N PHE A 182 -2.30 2.66 -5.93
CA PHE A 182 -3.52 2.07 -5.37
C PHE A 182 -3.32 0.72 -4.68
N HIS A 183 -2.16 0.08 -4.82
CA HIS A 183 -1.92 -1.21 -4.17
C HIS A 183 -1.84 -1.12 -2.65
N ASP A 184 -1.63 0.06 -2.09
CA ASP A 184 -1.79 0.31 -0.65
C ASP A 184 -3.21 -0.01 -0.17
N GLN A 185 -4.24 0.32 -0.97
CA GLN A 185 -5.64 -0.02 -0.70
C GLN A 185 -5.85 -1.54 -0.72
N ILE A 186 -5.27 -2.24 -1.70
CA ILE A 186 -5.35 -3.70 -1.82
C ILE A 186 -4.61 -4.38 -0.66
N ILE A 187 -3.44 -3.90 -0.26
CA ILE A 187 -2.71 -4.40 0.90
C ILE A 187 -3.57 -4.31 2.16
N CYS A 188 -4.22 -3.17 2.39
CA CYS A 188 -5.12 -3.01 3.53
C CYS A 188 -6.34 -3.93 3.45
N LEU A 189 -6.93 -4.10 2.27
CA LEU A 189 -7.98 -5.10 2.05
C LEU A 189 -7.52 -6.49 2.47
N LEU A 190 -6.33 -6.92 2.04
CA LEU A 190 -5.77 -8.22 2.39
C LEU A 190 -5.51 -8.36 3.90
N TYR A 191 -5.08 -7.30 4.59
CA TYR A 191 -4.97 -7.30 6.05
C TYR A 191 -6.33 -7.53 6.71
N LEU A 192 -7.37 -6.80 6.27
CA LEU A 192 -8.73 -6.90 6.82
C LEU A 192 -9.38 -8.27 6.60
N LEU A 193 -9.05 -8.94 5.50
CA LEU A 193 -9.51 -10.30 5.24
C LEU A 193 -8.85 -11.34 6.16
N ASN A 194 -7.67 -11.03 6.69
CA ASN A 194 -6.92 -11.94 7.55
C ASN A 194 -7.24 -11.82 9.03
N GLY A 195 -7.86 -10.75 9.50
CA GLY A 195 -8.22 -10.61 10.90
C GLY A 195 -8.72 -9.21 11.25
N ARG A 196 -9.13 -9.07 12.50
CA ARG A 196 -9.54 -7.78 13.08
C ARG A 196 -8.34 -6.98 13.54
N PHE A 197 -8.54 -5.68 13.79
CA PHE A 197 -7.52 -4.80 14.33
C PHE A 197 -7.89 -4.41 15.75
N ALA A 198 -6.99 -4.64 16.69
CA ALA A 198 -7.14 -4.16 18.05
C ALA A 198 -7.06 -2.63 18.10
N ARG A 199 -7.89 -1.98 18.89
CA ARG A 199 -7.96 -0.51 18.97
C ARG A 199 -7.03 0.05 20.03
N LEU A 200 -6.17 0.97 19.64
CA LEU A 200 -5.42 1.86 20.51
C LEU A 200 -6.11 3.22 20.53
N ASN A 201 -6.75 3.59 21.64
CA ASN A 201 -7.48 4.87 21.77
C ASN A 201 -6.51 6.05 21.93
N ARG A 202 -5.57 6.18 21.00
CA ARG A 202 -4.54 7.23 20.98
C ARG A 202 -4.21 7.61 19.54
N LEU A 203 -3.74 8.83 19.36
CA LEU A 203 -3.12 9.24 18.09
C LEU A 203 -1.85 8.42 17.89
N LEU A 204 -1.85 7.57 16.85
CA LEU A 204 -0.75 6.67 16.52
C LEU A 204 0.20 7.30 15.50
N TYR A 205 -0.34 7.96 14.51
CA TYR A 205 0.39 8.39 13.33
C TYR A 205 -0.15 9.73 12.82
N LEU A 206 0.74 10.57 12.33
CA LEU A 206 0.41 11.78 11.60
C LEU A 206 0.88 11.63 10.16
N TYR A 207 -0.05 11.74 9.23
CA TYR A 207 0.16 11.67 7.80
C TYR A 207 0.12 13.07 7.19
N ASP A 208 1.23 13.48 6.57
CA ASP A 208 1.31 14.76 5.87
C ASP A 208 0.72 14.65 4.45
N MET A 209 -0.50 15.20 4.30
CA MET A 209 -1.20 15.29 3.01
C MET A 209 -0.84 16.54 2.20
N GLY A 210 -0.16 17.52 2.81
CA GLY A 210 0.13 18.78 2.15
C GLY A 210 0.75 18.63 0.74
N PRO A 211 1.77 17.77 0.57
CA PRO A 211 2.35 17.52 -0.76
C PRO A 211 1.40 16.87 -1.78
N TRP A 212 0.37 16.14 -1.29
CA TRP A 212 -0.61 15.45 -2.13
C TRP A 212 -1.83 16.31 -2.49
N GLU A 213 -2.06 17.41 -1.78
CA GLU A 213 -3.11 18.37 -2.12
C GLU A 213 -2.76 19.25 -3.32
N ILE A 214 -1.47 19.36 -3.63
CA ILE A 214 -0.99 20.06 -4.82
C ILE A 214 -1.15 19.07 -5.99
N ASP A 215 -2.16 19.33 -6.82
CA ASP A 215 -2.51 18.44 -7.94
C ASP A 215 -1.31 18.07 -8.82
N GLU A 216 -0.43 19.03 -9.13
CA GLU A 216 0.77 18.78 -9.92
C GLU A 216 1.75 17.83 -9.23
N THR A 217 1.91 17.92 -7.91
CA THR A 217 2.80 17.04 -7.14
C THR A 217 2.23 15.64 -7.04
N ALA A 218 0.94 15.51 -6.77
CA ALA A 218 0.26 14.22 -6.74
C ALA A 218 0.31 13.53 -8.12
N GLN A 219 0.05 14.28 -9.17
CA GLN A 219 0.16 13.81 -10.56
C GLN A 219 1.57 13.32 -10.88
N LYS A 220 2.59 14.11 -10.55
CA LYS A 220 3.99 13.74 -10.81
C LYS A 220 4.35 12.43 -10.12
N ARG A 221 3.93 12.24 -8.87
CA ARG A 221 4.19 11.01 -8.11
C ARG A 221 3.48 9.80 -8.71
N ASP A 222 2.20 9.92 -9.03
CA ASP A 222 1.47 8.84 -9.70
C ASP A 222 2.10 8.47 -11.04
N LEU A 223 2.49 9.47 -11.82
CA LEU A 223 3.19 9.27 -13.09
C LEU A 223 4.53 8.55 -12.91
N GLU A 224 5.29 8.85 -11.87
CA GLU A 224 6.55 8.18 -11.58
C GLU A 224 6.32 6.70 -11.31
N PHE A 225 5.26 6.32 -10.57
CA PHE A 225 4.90 4.92 -10.38
C PHE A 225 4.59 4.20 -11.69
N TYR A 226 3.75 4.79 -12.55
CA TYR A 226 3.41 4.16 -13.83
C TYR A 226 4.59 4.10 -14.79
N LYS A 227 5.41 5.15 -14.86
CA LYS A 227 6.66 5.15 -15.64
C LYS A 227 7.64 4.09 -15.13
N ALA A 228 7.79 3.97 -13.83
CA ALA A 228 8.62 2.94 -13.20
C ALA A 228 8.11 1.53 -13.53
N ALA A 229 6.80 1.34 -13.60
CA ALA A 229 6.19 0.12 -14.07
C ALA A 229 6.28 -0.07 -15.61
N GLY A 230 6.80 0.91 -16.35
CA GLY A 230 6.97 0.86 -17.81
C GLY A 230 5.70 1.11 -18.59
N PHE A 231 4.77 1.87 -18.03
CA PHE A 231 3.54 2.28 -18.70
C PHE A 231 3.57 3.73 -19.19
N ASP A 232 2.79 3.99 -20.24
CA ASP A 232 2.43 5.33 -20.63
C ASP A 232 1.52 5.98 -19.57
N PRO A 233 1.64 7.30 -19.32
CA PRO A 233 0.81 8.03 -18.37
C PRO A 233 -0.70 7.86 -18.52
N ALA A 234 -1.20 7.58 -19.74
CA ALA A 234 -2.62 7.37 -20.00
C ALA A 234 -3.26 6.27 -19.15
N ILE A 235 -2.48 5.28 -18.66
CA ILE A 235 -2.96 4.21 -17.76
C ILE A 235 -3.58 4.78 -16.49
N ASN A 236 -3.16 5.97 -16.04
CA ASN A 236 -3.68 6.59 -14.82
C ASN A 236 -5.18 6.91 -14.90
N LYS A 237 -5.75 7.06 -16.10
CA LYS A 237 -7.21 7.18 -16.26
C LYS A 237 -7.97 5.97 -15.72
N LEU A 238 -7.32 4.81 -15.71
CA LEU A 238 -7.90 3.55 -15.22
C LEU A 238 -7.60 3.27 -13.74
N HIS A 239 -6.88 4.14 -13.04
CA HIS A 239 -6.39 3.93 -11.66
C HIS A 239 -7.44 3.29 -10.72
N TRP A 240 -8.58 3.92 -10.56
CA TRP A 240 -9.64 3.42 -9.67
C TRP A 240 -10.41 2.22 -10.24
N LEU A 241 -10.45 2.08 -11.56
CA LEU A 241 -11.00 0.88 -12.20
C LEU A 241 -10.10 -0.33 -11.94
N LEU A 242 -8.78 -0.18 -12.09
CA LEU A 242 -7.81 -1.21 -11.77
C LEU A 242 -7.92 -1.61 -10.30
N CYS A 243 -7.97 -0.64 -9.38
CA CYS A 243 -8.17 -0.91 -7.97
C CYS A 243 -9.48 -1.66 -7.69
N ALA A 244 -10.58 -1.28 -8.35
CA ALA A 244 -11.87 -1.96 -8.22
C ALA A 244 -11.81 -3.41 -8.71
N PHE A 245 -11.29 -3.61 -9.91
CA PHE A 245 -11.20 -4.92 -10.55
C PHE A 245 -10.26 -5.86 -9.78
N GLU A 246 -9.03 -5.44 -9.54
CA GLU A 246 -7.99 -6.27 -8.92
C GLU A 246 -8.37 -6.69 -7.50
N GLY A 247 -8.83 -5.76 -6.66
CA GLY A 247 -9.24 -6.09 -5.31
C GLY A 247 -10.43 -7.05 -5.27
N ALA A 248 -11.44 -6.85 -6.12
CA ALA A 248 -12.60 -7.73 -6.18
C ALA A 248 -12.24 -9.14 -6.73
N ALA A 249 -11.39 -9.21 -7.76
CA ALA A 249 -10.89 -10.48 -8.30
C ALA A 249 -10.12 -11.28 -7.26
N LEU A 250 -9.26 -10.62 -6.47
CA LEU A 250 -8.51 -11.23 -5.38
C LEU A 250 -9.44 -11.79 -4.30
N VAL A 251 -10.39 -11.00 -3.82
CA VAL A 251 -11.33 -11.45 -2.77
C VAL A 251 -12.10 -12.70 -3.19
N ARG A 252 -12.51 -12.77 -4.45
CA ARG A 252 -13.29 -13.91 -4.96
C ARG A 252 -12.48 -15.19 -5.10
N ASN A 253 -11.22 -15.09 -5.50
CA ASN A 253 -10.54 -16.23 -6.12
C ASN A 253 -9.22 -16.64 -5.44
N ILE A 254 -8.66 -15.83 -4.54
CA ILE A 254 -7.37 -16.16 -3.93
C ILE A 254 -7.53 -16.70 -2.50
N ASP A 255 -6.68 -17.66 -2.13
CA ASP A 255 -6.72 -18.34 -0.83
C ASP A 255 -5.48 -18.02 0.03
N ILE A 256 -5.11 -16.72 0.11
CA ILE A 256 -4.02 -16.23 0.99
C ILE A 256 -4.51 -15.76 2.37
N PHE A 257 -5.80 -15.87 2.64
CA PHE A 257 -6.45 -15.51 3.90
C PHE A 257 -7.20 -16.70 4.48
N PRO A 258 -7.61 -16.63 5.76
CA PRO A 258 -8.42 -17.69 6.40
C PRO A 258 -9.68 -18.01 5.60
N VAL A 259 -10.25 -19.18 5.84
CA VAL A 259 -11.47 -19.61 5.16
C VAL A 259 -12.60 -18.63 5.42
N ILE A 260 -12.95 -17.86 4.40
CA ILE A 260 -14.09 -16.95 4.38
C ILE A 260 -15.20 -17.62 3.55
N PRO A 261 -16.44 -17.72 4.05
CA PRO A 261 -17.54 -18.31 3.29
C PRO A 261 -17.69 -17.64 1.91
N LEU A 262 -18.01 -18.44 0.88
CA LEU A 262 -18.12 -17.95 -0.49
C LEU A 262 -19.11 -16.79 -0.63
N THR A 263 -20.22 -16.85 0.12
CA THR A 263 -21.24 -15.79 0.17
C THR A 263 -20.68 -14.48 0.71
N SER A 264 -19.84 -14.52 1.73
CA SER A 264 -19.17 -13.34 2.29
C SER A 264 -18.11 -12.83 1.32
N ARG A 265 -17.32 -13.71 0.68
CA ARG A 265 -16.37 -13.29 -0.38
C ARG A 265 -17.09 -12.53 -1.49
N GLN A 266 -18.26 -13.04 -1.94
CA GLN A 266 -19.05 -12.40 -2.97
C GLN A 266 -19.49 -10.99 -2.55
N LYS A 267 -20.09 -10.86 -1.36
CA LYS A 267 -20.52 -9.57 -0.83
C LYS A 267 -19.37 -8.56 -0.66
N ILE A 268 -18.22 -9.03 -0.14
CA ILE A 268 -17.04 -8.17 0.02
C ILE A 268 -16.51 -7.72 -1.33
N ALA A 269 -16.43 -8.61 -2.32
CA ALA A 269 -15.98 -8.29 -3.66
C ALA A 269 -16.90 -7.26 -4.33
N ASP A 270 -18.22 -7.45 -4.19
CA ASP A 270 -19.22 -6.53 -4.75
C ASP A 270 -19.17 -5.16 -4.06
N LEU A 271 -19.01 -5.15 -2.73
CA LEU A 271 -18.85 -3.92 -1.96
C LEU A 271 -17.58 -3.15 -2.36
N TRP A 272 -16.45 -3.87 -2.45
CA TRP A 272 -15.19 -3.30 -2.87
C TRP A 272 -15.27 -2.72 -4.29
N PHE A 273 -15.72 -3.55 -5.23
CA PHE A 273 -15.86 -3.13 -6.62
C PHE A 273 -16.74 -1.89 -6.74
N SER A 274 -17.92 -1.91 -6.14
CA SER A 274 -18.87 -0.78 -6.20
C SER A 274 -18.28 0.50 -5.63
N SER A 275 -17.58 0.42 -4.49
CA SER A 275 -16.98 1.58 -3.83
C SER A 275 -15.84 2.19 -4.65
N MET A 276 -14.95 1.36 -5.20
CA MET A 276 -13.82 1.84 -6.01
C MET A 276 -14.28 2.27 -7.40
N PHE A 277 -15.28 1.61 -7.98
CA PHE A 277 -15.89 2.00 -9.24
C PHE A 277 -16.65 3.33 -9.13
N LEU A 278 -17.24 3.63 -7.99
CA LEU A 278 -17.83 4.95 -7.73
C LEU A 278 -16.75 6.04 -7.75
N ARG A 279 -15.57 5.77 -7.18
CA ARG A 279 -14.42 6.68 -7.29
C ARG A 279 -13.97 6.84 -8.74
N PHE A 280 -13.91 5.77 -9.51
CA PHE A 280 -13.61 5.83 -10.94
C PHE A 280 -14.58 6.74 -11.70
N LYS A 281 -15.89 6.66 -11.41
CA LYS A 281 -16.89 7.57 -12.00
C LYS A 281 -16.71 9.04 -11.62
N GLY A 282 -16.28 9.30 -10.38
CA GLY A 282 -16.12 10.66 -9.84
C GLY A 282 -14.77 11.33 -10.16
N HIS A 283 -13.77 10.54 -10.58
CA HIS A 283 -12.42 11.03 -10.78
C HIS A 283 -12.05 11.15 -12.25
N SER A 284 -12.40 12.28 -12.87
CA SER A 284 -11.82 12.68 -14.16
C SER A 284 -10.46 13.39 -14.02
N ARG A 285 -9.71 13.11 -12.93
CA ARG A 285 -8.76 14.02 -12.31
C ARG A 285 -7.58 14.44 -13.18
N TYR A 286 -7.06 13.64 -14.10
CA TYR A 286 -5.80 14.05 -14.71
C TYR A 286 -5.84 13.85 -16.22
N THR A 287 -5.68 14.94 -16.95
CA THR A 287 -5.37 14.91 -18.37
C THR A 287 -3.85 14.88 -18.50
N PHE A 288 -3.30 13.72 -18.81
CA PHE A 288 -1.88 13.64 -19.14
C PHE A 288 -1.69 13.92 -20.63
N ASP A 289 -0.61 14.59 -20.97
CA ASP A 289 -0.19 14.72 -22.35
C ASP A 289 0.37 13.35 -22.82
N SER A 290 -0.48 12.62 -23.51
CA SER A 290 -0.18 11.29 -24.04
C SER A 290 -0.94 11.08 -25.34
N PRO A 291 -0.32 10.45 -26.35
CA PRO A 291 -1.02 10.09 -27.60
C PRO A 291 -2.18 9.12 -27.36
N PHE A 292 -2.24 8.43 -26.22
CA PHE A 292 -3.29 7.45 -25.87
C PHE A 292 -4.39 8.01 -24.98
N THR A 293 -4.37 9.31 -24.67
CA THR A 293 -5.39 9.92 -23.78
C THR A 293 -6.80 9.74 -24.33
N GLY A 294 -6.99 9.92 -25.65
CA GLY A 294 -8.29 9.76 -26.28
C GLY A 294 -8.83 8.33 -26.21
N GLU A 295 -7.97 7.32 -26.35
CA GLU A 295 -8.32 5.91 -26.21
C GLU A 295 -8.68 5.57 -24.77
N ALA A 296 -7.94 6.08 -23.80
CA ALA A 296 -8.24 5.93 -22.37
C ALA A 296 -9.62 6.52 -22.04
N GLU A 297 -9.94 7.71 -22.53
CA GLU A 297 -11.22 8.37 -22.31
C GLU A 297 -12.39 7.60 -22.94
N LYS A 298 -12.22 7.07 -24.16
CA LYS A 298 -13.22 6.20 -24.82
C LYS A 298 -13.48 4.95 -24.00
N LEU A 299 -12.42 4.28 -23.51
CA LEU A 299 -12.54 3.11 -22.66
C LEU A 299 -13.27 3.44 -21.36
N CYS A 300 -12.88 4.53 -20.69
CA CYS A 300 -13.55 4.98 -19.45
C CYS A 300 -15.05 5.23 -19.68
N ALA A 301 -15.41 5.93 -20.76
CA ALA A 301 -16.81 6.19 -21.10
C ALA A 301 -17.60 4.90 -21.39
N LYS A 302 -17.00 3.95 -22.15
CA LYS A 302 -17.57 2.63 -22.43
C LYS A 302 -17.88 1.86 -21.14
N LEU A 303 -16.88 1.75 -20.25
CA LEU A 303 -17.02 0.98 -19.01
C LEU A 303 -17.97 1.65 -18.02
N GLN A 304 -18.00 2.97 -17.96
CA GLN A 304 -18.96 3.72 -17.12
C GLN A 304 -20.40 3.55 -17.62
N ALA A 305 -20.63 3.51 -18.93
CA ALA A 305 -21.94 3.27 -19.51
C ALA A 305 -22.43 1.82 -19.32
N ALA A 306 -21.53 0.85 -19.37
CA ALA A 306 -21.84 -0.58 -19.26
C ALA A 306 -21.93 -1.09 -17.81
N THR A 307 -21.99 -0.20 -16.82
CA THR A 307 -22.02 -0.56 -15.38
C THR A 307 -23.09 -1.59 -15.07
N GLY A 308 -22.70 -2.69 -14.44
CA GLY A 308 -23.59 -3.79 -14.03
C GLY A 308 -23.94 -4.80 -15.13
N GLN A 309 -23.45 -4.60 -16.36
CA GLN A 309 -23.67 -5.50 -17.49
C GLN A 309 -22.44 -6.34 -17.85
N LEU A 310 -21.24 -5.94 -17.40
CA LEU A 310 -20.00 -6.62 -17.73
C LEU A 310 -19.60 -7.63 -16.68
N SER A 311 -19.15 -8.79 -17.11
CA SER A 311 -18.45 -9.75 -16.25
C SER A 311 -17.04 -9.30 -15.94
N PHE A 312 -16.38 -9.92 -14.93
CA PHE A 312 -14.97 -9.63 -14.66
C PHE A 312 -14.03 -10.00 -15.82
N HIS A 313 -14.40 -11.01 -16.63
CA HIS A 313 -13.63 -11.36 -17.82
C HIS A 313 -13.78 -10.30 -18.92
N ASP A 314 -14.98 -9.72 -19.08
CA ASP A 314 -15.18 -8.63 -20.04
C ASP A 314 -14.34 -7.40 -19.62
N ILE A 315 -14.35 -7.05 -18.33
CA ILE A 315 -13.54 -5.95 -17.79
C ILE A 315 -12.05 -6.23 -18.00
N LEU A 316 -11.58 -7.46 -17.73
CA LEU A 316 -10.20 -7.86 -17.95
C LEU A 316 -9.80 -7.73 -19.43
N SER A 317 -10.67 -8.18 -20.35
CA SER A 317 -10.42 -8.06 -21.80
C SER A 317 -10.26 -6.59 -22.21
N GLU A 318 -11.18 -5.73 -21.79
CA GLU A 318 -11.14 -4.30 -22.11
C GLU A 318 -9.88 -3.60 -21.56
N ILE A 319 -9.51 -3.89 -20.31
CA ILE A 319 -8.28 -3.36 -19.72
C ILE A 319 -7.06 -3.86 -20.49
N SER A 320 -7.02 -5.16 -20.82
CA SER A 320 -5.88 -5.78 -21.50
C SER A 320 -5.71 -5.26 -22.93
N GLU A 321 -6.80 -5.02 -23.64
CA GLU A 321 -6.79 -4.38 -24.97
C GLU A 321 -6.17 -2.97 -24.88
N PHE A 322 -6.58 -2.18 -23.89
CA PHE A 322 -5.99 -0.85 -23.70
C PHE A 322 -4.52 -0.92 -23.29
N VAL A 323 -4.16 -1.81 -22.36
CA VAL A 323 -2.76 -2.01 -21.96
C VAL A 323 -1.91 -2.47 -23.15
N ALA A 324 -2.47 -3.23 -24.09
CA ALA A 324 -1.78 -3.65 -25.31
C ALA A 324 -1.42 -2.49 -26.26
N LEU A 325 -2.20 -1.42 -26.27
CA LEU A 325 -1.84 -0.19 -26.98
C LEU A 325 -0.61 0.47 -26.37
N LEU A 326 -0.48 0.38 -25.05
CA LEU A 326 0.63 0.97 -24.30
C LEU A 326 1.88 0.07 -24.31
N SER A 327 1.68 -1.24 -24.17
CA SER A 327 2.74 -2.25 -24.16
C SER A 327 2.20 -3.66 -24.35
N LYS A 328 2.46 -4.27 -25.51
CA LYS A 328 2.01 -5.65 -25.81
C LYS A 328 2.51 -6.69 -24.81
N THR A 329 3.79 -6.59 -24.42
CA THR A 329 4.39 -7.53 -23.46
C THR A 329 3.72 -7.44 -22.09
N ARG A 330 3.44 -6.24 -21.63
CA ARG A 330 2.76 -6.01 -20.34
C ARG A 330 1.30 -6.45 -20.37
N ALA A 331 0.60 -6.24 -21.48
CA ALA A 331 -0.77 -6.66 -21.65
C ALA A 331 -0.92 -8.18 -21.51
N GLN A 332 -0.05 -8.95 -22.14
CA GLN A 332 -0.09 -10.40 -22.06
C GLN A 332 0.17 -10.86 -20.60
N ALA A 333 1.20 -10.29 -19.94
CA ALA A 333 1.51 -10.60 -18.56
C ALA A 333 0.36 -10.26 -17.61
N TYR A 334 -0.28 -9.12 -17.83
CA TYR A 334 -1.44 -8.67 -17.05
C TYR A 334 -2.64 -9.60 -17.27
N PHE A 335 -2.96 -9.89 -18.51
CA PHE A 335 -4.06 -10.79 -18.86
C PHE A 335 -3.85 -12.19 -18.27
N ASP A 336 -2.70 -12.81 -18.50
CA ASP A 336 -2.39 -14.17 -18.05
C ASP A 336 -2.47 -14.31 -16.52
N PHE A 337 -1.99 -13.29 -15.79
CA PHE A 337 -2.05 -13.27 -14.35
C PHE A 337 -3.51 -13.22 -13.85
N TRP A 338 -4.28 -12.26 -14.34
CA TRP A 338 -5.65 -12.07 -13.86
C TRP A 338 -6.62 -13.11 -14.38
N ASP A 339 -6.43 -13.63 -15.60
CA ASP A 339 -7.19 -14.78 -16.08
C ASP A 339 -6.92 -16.04 -15.24
N ALA A 340 -5.68 -16.27 -14.84
CA ALA A 340 -5.36 -17.35 -13.91
C ALA A 340 -6.07 -17.18 -12.55
N ILE A 341 -6.08 -15.96 -12.00
CA ILE A 341 -6.81 -15.64 -10.76
C ILE A 341 -8.32 -15.88 -10.95
N LEU A 342 -8.93 -15.34 -12.00
CA LEU A 342 -10.37 -15.49 -12.26
C LEU A 342 -10.78 -16.95 -12.50
N SER A 343 -9.90 -17.74 -13.12
CA SER A 343 -10.08 -19.17 -13.38
C SER A 343 -9.65 -20.05 -12.23
N LYS A 344 -9.28 -19.49 -11.06
CA LYS A 344 -8.75 -20.23 -9.88
C LYS A 344 -7.54 -21.12 -10.19
N ARG A 345 -6.74 -20.74 -11.19
CA ARG A 345 -5.45 -21.37 -11.49
C ARG A 345 -4.34 -20.66 -10.73
N LYS A 346 -3.25 -21.34 -10.41
CA LYS A 346 -2.06 -20.64 -9.88
C LYS A 346 -1.48 -19.72 -10.96
N PRO A 347 -1.30 -18.43 -10.68
CA PRO A 347 -0.66 -17.54 -11.64
C PRO A 347 0.75 -18.05 -11.98
N ILE A 348 1.09 -18.06 -13.24
CA ILE A 348 2.43 -18.39 -13.70
C ILE A 348 3.31 -17.20 -13.34
N ARG A 349 4.34 -17.45 -12.54
CA ARG A 349 5.35 -16.43 -12.23
C ARG A 349 6.07 -16.09 -13.54
N GLN A 350 5.75 -14.95 -14.11
CA GLN A 350 6.54 -14.44 -15.22
C GLN A 350 7.71 -13.65 -14.60
N ASP A 351 8.93 -14.10 -14.88
CA ASP A 351 10.14 -13.31 -14.62
C ASP A 351 10.20 -12.14 -15.63
N VAL A 352 9.19 -11.29 -15.58
CA VAL A 352 9.28 -9.99 -16.21
C VAL A 352 10.24 -9.20 -15.33
N ALA A 353 11.51 -9.23 -15.70
CA ALA A 353 12.55 -8.46 -15.04
C ALA A 353 12.02 -7.04 -14.86
N SER A 354 11.78 -6.64 -13.62
CA SER A 354 11.50 -5.24 -13.29
C SER A 354 12.60 -4.44 -13.99
N PRO A 355 12.27 -3.47 -14.86
CA PRO A 355 13.30 -2.61 -15.41
C PRO A 355 14.05 -2.05 -14.20
N LYS A 356 15.36 -2.29 -14.14
CA LYS A 356 16.20 -1.67 -13.12
C LYS A 356 15.91 -0.19 -13.22
N LEU A 357 15.25 0.37 -12.23
CA LEU A 357 15.08 1.81 -12.11
C LEU A 357 16.50 2.37 -12.05
N MET A 358 16.96 2.88 -13.20
CA MET A 358 18.09 3.78 -13.19
C MET A 358 17.68 4.90 -12.23
N ALA A 359 18.50 5.13 -11.22
CA ALA A 359 18.34 6.21 -10.29
C ALA A 359 18.08 7.48 -11.11
N ALA A 360 16.85 7.97 -11.08
CA ALA A 360 16.55 9.33 -11.49
C ALA A 360 17.22 10.21 -10.45
N GLY A 361 18.51 10.39 -10.64
CA GLY A 361 19.31 11.31 -9.90
C GLY A 361 18.91 12.72 -10.27
N GLY A 362 18.64 13.50 -9.28
CA GLY A 362 18.94 14.91 -9.18
C GLY A 362 18.26 15.86 -10.17
N ALA A 363 17.31 16.63 -9.73
CA ALA A 363 17.35 18.09 -9.81
C ALA A 363 16.48 18.65 -8.68
#